data_457d14490d9a70da49925b0e39510624
#
_entry.id   457d14490d9a70da49925b0e39510624
#
_cell.length_a   1.000
_cell.length_b   1.000
_cell.length_c   1.000
_cell.angle_alpha   90.00
_cell.angle_beta   90.00
_cell.angle_gamma   90.00
#
_symmetry.space_group_name_H-M   'P 1'
#
loop_
_entity.id
_entity.type
_entity.pdbx_description
1 polymer ?
#
loop_
_entity_poly.entity_id
_entity_poly.type
_entity_poly.pdbx_seq_one_letter_code
_entity_poly.pdbx_strand_id
1 'polypeptide(L)'
;MHNISRIFVLVVLLLGLVTTAQAGCALVSRYWQSEGEVIFGESCAECHSSAQSGRTPSVFSLSSLSPRAIVSALEDGVMQSEGAALSRDQRIMVAEALTSRRYSETTLPATAFCSEQSTQVLEVESVSWMGFGGNIEGTGFQPDDRAGLTVSEIPSLELLWAFAFPDASEIRTKPTIVGELALFGDQFGVVYAVDTNTGCVRWIFEADAGIRGAILVDTDDNGRPLAYFVDFRTNAYALDIDAGTVVWKERVGWHPESNNTGSPTLYGNRLFIPISSMEVVMGGDPSYECCTSSGAVAALDKRTGELLWYHRVIPGYPEEAGLNALGTQLWAPSGAPVWSSPTIDLSRGRVYVGTGENYTRPTTATSDAIIAIEMVTGEIAWSFQGTESDAFTMACTGFLNRQNCPAPPGPDLDFGMAPILVTREDGRDILVVGQKSGMVWALDPDADGNVLWSTRVGKGSALGGIHWGMASDGHFAYAANADRDAVVVDVHPDQEAAPGLYALDLMTGDIVWSAPAPRDTCEERQGCYPANSAAPTVIPGAVFAGGLDGHIRAYSTSDGQILWDFDTVQEFETSNGIRGKGGSIDGPGPVIANGLVFVNSGYGQFGQIPGNLLLVFGVPDN
;
A
#
# COMPACT_ATOMS: atom_id res chain seq x y z
N MET A 1 -61.28 28.61 9.94
CA MET A 1 -61.38 27.30 9.28
C MET A 1 -60.86 27.24 7.86
N HIS A 2 -59.99 28.18 7.44
CA HIS A 2 -59.51 28.24 6.04
C HIS A 2 -57.99 27.90 5.86
N ASN A 3 -57.28 27.59 6.94
CA ASN A 3 -55.80 27.33 6.86
C ASN A 3 -55.40 25.84 6.99
N ILE A 4 -56.32 24.96 7.33
CA ILE A 4 -55.97 23.51 7.49
C ILE A 4 -56.04 22.78 6.13
N SER A 5 -56.91 23.23 5.20
CA SER A 5 -57.07 22.60 3.89
C SER A 5 -55.90 22.83 2.93
N ARG A 6 -55.10 23.91 3.09
CA ARG A 6 -53.96 24.19 2.24
C ARG A 6 -52.69 23.40 2.64
N ILE A 7 -52.56 23.07 3.90
CA ILE A 7 -51.40 22.28 4.39
C ILE A 7 -51.55 20.81 3.96
N PHE A 8 -52.78 20.26 3.94
CA PHE A 8 -52.99 18.87 3.51
C PHE A 8 -52.77 18.64 2.02
N VAL A 9 -53.07 19.63 1.17
CA VAL A 9 -52.83 19.55 -0.28
C VAL A 9 -51.34 19.67 -0.60
N LEU A 10 -50.57 20.45 0.18
CA LEU A 10 -49.12 20.58 -0.02
C LEU A 10 -48.35 19.32 0.42
N VAL A 11 -48.79 18.65 1.50
CA VAL A 11 -48.19 17.42 2.00
C VAL A 11 -48.47 16.24 1.06
N VAL A 12 -49.66 16.16 0.45
CA VAL A 12 -49.98 15.13 -0.53
C VAL A 12 -49.25 15.34 -1.85
N LEU A 13 -49.02 16.59 -2.26
CA LEU A 13 -48.21 16.91 -3.46
C LEU A 13 -46.70 16.65 -3.23
N LEU A 14 -46.19 16.90 -2.03
CA LEU A 14 -44.80 16.59 -1.69
C LEU A 14 -44.54 15.08 -1.56
N LEU A 15 -45.49 14.31 -0.99
CA LEU A 15 -45.42 12.85 -0.94
C LEU A 15 -45.56 12.21 -2.34
N GLY A 16 -46.36 12.78 -3.22
CA GLY A 16 -46.49 12.35 -4.61
C GLY A 16 -45.21 12.61 -5.44
N LEU A 17 -44.51 13.70 -5.16
CA LEU A 17 -43.25 14.04 -5.84
C LEU A 17 -42.07 13.18 -5.34
N VAL A 18 -42.04 12.79 -4.08
CA VAL A 18 -41.01 11.90 -3.52
C VAL A 18 -41.20 10.46 -4.06
N THR A 19 -42.43 9.96 -4.20
CA THR A 19 -42.68 8.64 -4.76
C THR A 19 -42.37 8.55 -6.25
N THR A 20 -42.62 9.62 -7.01
CA THR A 20 -42.28 9.68 -8.45
C THR A 20 -40.76 9.88 -8.66
N ALA A 21 -40.06 10.58 -7.77
CA ALA A 21 -38.61 10.70 -7.83
C ALA A 21 -37.89 9.38 -7.49
N GLN A 22 -38.37 8.63 -6.50
CA GLN A 22 -37.84 7.31 -6.18
C GLN A 22 -38.14 6.26 -7.27
N ALA A 23 -39.33 6.30 -7.88
CA ALA A 23 -39.67 5.46 -9.02
C ALA A 23 -38.85 5.88 -10.28
N GLY A 24 -38.60 7.16 -10.46
CA GLY A 24 -37.76 7.69 -11.52
C GLY A 24 -36.28 7.29 -11.36
N CYS A 25 -35.70 7.36 -10.15
CA CYS A 25 -34.35 6.88 -9.88
C CYS A 25 -34.22 5.36 -10.05
N ALA A 26 -35.20 4.58 -9.60
CA ALA A 26 -35.19 3.13 -9.79
C ALA A 26 -35.37 2.72 -11.27
N LEU A 27 -36.12 3.48 -12.06
CA LEU A 27 -36.27 3.29 -13.51
C LEU A 27 -35.04 3.78 -14.28
N VAL A 28 -34.41 4.89 -13.86
CA VAL A 28 -33.19 5.41 -14.47
C VAL A 28 -32.02 4.46 -14.20
N SER A 29 -31.91 3.87 -13.00
CA SER A 29 -30.84 2.89 -12.71
C SER A 29 -30.97 1.61 -13.55
N ARG A 30 -32.18 1.16 -13.90
CA ARG A 30 -32.39 0.01 -14.79
C ARG A 30 -32.10 0.29 -16.27
N TYR A 31 -32.14 1.55 -16.70
CA TYR A 31 -31.91 1.92 -18.11
C TYR A 31 -30.43 2.13 -18.47
N TRP A 32 -29.53 2.12 -17.48
CA TRP A 32 -28.09 2.39 -17.67
C TRP A 32 -27.18 1.24 -17.18
N GLN A 33 -27.73 0.05 -16.95
CA GLN A 33 -26.85 -1.12 -16.71
C GLN A 33 -26.15 -1.46 -18.03
N SER A 34 -24.81 -1.59 -17.97
CA SER A 34 -24.05 -2.10 -19.10
C SER A 34 -24.46 -3.55 -19.41
N GLU A 35 -24.30 -3.96 -20.67
CA GLU A 35 -24.58 -5.35 -21.06
C GLU A 35 -23.77 -6.35 -20.22
N GLY A 36 -22.53 -6.00 -19.86
CA GLY A 36 -21.68 -6.80 -18.98
C GLY A 36 -22.23 -6.97 -17.57
N GLU A 37 -22.84 -5.91 -16.98
CA GLU A 37 -23.50 -5.99 -15.67
C GLU A 37 -24.74 -6.89 -15.72
N VAL A 38 -25.51 -6.85 -16.80
CA VAL A 38 -26.66 -7.72 -17.01
C VAL A 38 -26.22 -9.18 -17.09
N ILE A 39 -25.21 -9.48 -17.92
CA ILE A 39 -24.67 -10.85 -18.05
C ILE A 39 -24.13 -11.35 -16.72
N PHE A 40 -23.39 -10.51 -15.98
CA PHE A 40 -22.88 -10.86 -14.66
C PHE A 40 -24.03 -11.17 -13.68
N GLY A 41 -25.08 -10.34 -13.67
CA GLY A 41 -26.27 -10.53 -12.83
C GLY A 41 -26.99 -11.85 -13.09
N GLU A 42 -27.07 -12.26 -14.36
CA GLU A 42 -27.77 -13.48 -14.76
C GLU A 42 -26.95 -14.77 -14.59
N SER A 43 -25.61 -14.69 -14.72
CA SER A 43 -24.76 -15.88 -14.83
C SER A 43 -23.75 -16.06 -13.68
N CYS A 44 -23.44 -15.00 -12.92
CA CYS A 44 -22.33 -15.00 -11.95
C CYS A 44 -22.75 -14.55 -10.54
N ALA A 45 -23.75 -13.65 -10.45
CA ALA A 45 -24.09 -12.98 -9.20
C ALA A 45 -24.59 -13.95 -8.10
N GLU A 46 -25.19 -15.09 -8.47
CA GLU A 46 -25.64 -16.08 -7.48
C GLU A 46 -24.50 -16.54 -6.56
N CYS A 47 -23.28 -16.70 -7.10
CA CYS A 47 -22.12 -17.09 -6.32
C CYS A 47 -21.30 -15.91 -5.79
N HIS A 48 -21.20 -14.81 -6.53
CA HIS A 48 -20.27 -13.72 -6.25
C HIS A 48 -20.89 -12.50 -5.55
N SER A 49 -22.23 -12.31 -5.59
CA SER A 49 -22.89 -11.19 -4.93
C SER A 49 -23.30 -11.47 -3.49
N SER A 50 -23.51 -12.74 -3.13
CA SER A 50 -23.68 -13.13 -1.74
C SER A 50 -22.31 -13.41 -1.14
N ALA A 51 -21.96 -12.72 -0.06
CA ALA A 51 -20.78 -12.99 0.75
C ALA A 51 -20.94 -14.35 1.45
N GLN A 52 -20.93 -15.44 0.68
CA GLN A 52 -21.02 -16.77 1.24
C GLN A 52 -19.64 -17.18 1.77
N SER A 53 -19.64 -17.73 2.97
CA SER A 53 -18.50 -18.41 3.56
C SER A 53 -17.93 -19.42 2.54
N GLY A 54 -16.73 -19.19 2.02
CA GLY A 54 -16.12 -20.09 1.06
C GLY A 54 -14.97 -19.47 0.28
N ARG A 55 -14.50 -20.21 -0.73
CA ARG A 55 -13.39 -19.79 -1.59
C ARG A 55 -13.80 -18.82 -2.71
N THR A 56 -15.08 -18.46 -2.81
CA THR A 56 -15.60 -17.60 -3.87
C THR A 56 -15.31 -16.14 -3.56
N PRO A 57 -14.53 -15.42 -4.40
CA PRO A 57 -14.24 -14.01 -4.18
C PRO A 57 -15.51 -13.16 -4.34
N SER A 58 -15.64 -12.11 -3.54
CA SER A 58 -16.70 -11.11 -3.65
C SER A 58 -16.58 -10.30 -4.95
N VAL A 59 -17.65 -9.59 -5.33
CA VAL A 59 -17.62 -8.63 -6.46
C VAL A 59 -16.52 -7.59 -6.25
N PHE A 60 -16.33 -7.12 -5.01
CA PHE A 60 -15.26 -6.19 -4.67
C PHE A 60 -13.88 -6.77 -4.96
N SER A 61 -13.65 -8.02 -4.59
CA SER A 61 -12.40 -8.73 -4.90
C SER A 61 -12.19 -8.94 -6.40
N LEU A 62 -13.25 -9.25 -7.14
CA LEU A 62 -13.19 -9.36 -8.60
C LEU A 62 -12.87 -8.02 -9.26
N SER A 63 -13.40 -6.90 -8.75
CA SER A 63 -13.13 -5.58 -9.30
C SER A 63 -11.67 -5.14 -9.17
N SER A 64 -10.92 -5.77 -8.28
CA SER A 64 -9.47 -5.52 -8.11
C SER A 64 -8.58 -6.27 -9.10
N LEU A 65 -9.15 -7.20 -9.89
CA LEU A 65 -8.43 -7.91 -10.94
C LEU A 65 -8.26 -7.05 -12.19
N SER A 66 -7.32 -7.41 -13.06
CA SER A 66 -7.28 -6.85 -14.41
C SER A 66 -8.40 -7.45 -15.28
N PRO A 67 -8.93 -6.72 -16.28
CA PRO A 67 -9.89 -7.28 -17.22
C PRO A 67 -9.37 -8.55 -17.90
N ARG A 68 -8.08 -8.61 -18.18
CA ARG A 68 -7.42 -9.77 -18.81
C ARG A 68 -7.45 -10.99 -17.88
N ALA A 69 -7.18 -10.82 -16.58
CA ALA A 69 -7.23 -11.90 -15.60
C ALA A 69 -8.64 -12.50 -15.50
N ILE A 70 -9.69 -11.66 -15.54
CA ILE A 70 -11.09 -12.13 -15.52
C ILE A 70 -11.40 -12.92 -16.80
N VAL A 71 -11.00 -12.41 -17.98
CA VAL A 71 -11.22 -13.10 -19.25
C VAL A 71 -10.48 -14.44 -19.27
N SER A 72 -9.23 -14.49 -18.85
CA SER A 72 -8.44 -15.74 -18.75
C SER A 72 -9.09 -16.75 -17.80
N ALA A 73 -9.57 -16.29 -16.64
CA ALA A 73 -10.29 -17.16 -15.69
C ALA A 73 -11.53 -17.81 -16.33
N LEU A 74 -12.23 -17.11 -17.23
CA LEU A 74 -13.43 -17.58 -17.94
C LEU A 74 -13.11 -18.39 -19.21
N GLU A 75 -11.93 -18.25 -19.81
CA GLU A 75 -11.56 -18.95 -21.06
C GLU A 75 -10.86 -20.27 -20.80
N ASP A 76 -9.87 -20.30 -19.94
CA ASP A 76 -8.99 -21.46 -19.69
C ASP A 76 -8.62 -21.65 -18.21
N GLY A 77 -9.13 -20.78 -17.31
CA GLY A 77 -8.85 -20.80 -15.88
C GLY A 77 -9.95 -21.46 -15.03
N VAL A 78 -10.00 -21.07 -13.75
CA VAL A 78 -10.84 -21.68 -12.72
C VAL A 78 -12.35 -21.54 -12.94
N MET A 79 -12.78 -20.63 -13.81
CA MET A 79 -14.19 -20.37 -14.15
C MET A 79 -14.51 -20.79 -15.59
N GLN A 80 -13.70 -21.66 -16.21
CA GLN A 80 -13.87 -22.09 -17.59
C GLN A 80 -15.24 -22.75 -17.83
N SER A 81 -15.74 -23.55 -16.89
CA SER A 81 -17.05 -24.21 -16.99
C SER A 81 -18.20 -23.21 -17.06
N GLU A 82 -18.16 -22.17 -16.23
CA GLU A 82 -19.16 -21.10 -16.15
C GLU A 82 -19.04 -20.15 -17.33
N GLY A 83 -17.83 -19.87 -17.76
CA GLY A 83 -17.51 -19.05 -18.93
C GLY A 83 -17.86 -19.72 -20.26
N ALA A 84 -18.00 -21.05 -20.32
CA ALA A 84 -18.19 -21.80 -21.56
C ALA A 84 -19.47 -21.41 -22.35
N ALA A 85 -20.52 -20.95 -21.65
CA ALA A 85 -21.77 -20.50 -22.27
C ALA A 85 -21.68 -19.08 -22.87
N LEU A 86 -20.63 -18.31 -22.57
CA LEU A 86 -20.44 -16.94 -23.01
C LEU A 86 -19.53 -16.87 -24.23
N SER A 87 -19.85 -16.00 -25.19
CA SER A 87 -18.91 -15.64 -26.24
C SER A 87 -17.72 -14.88 -25.66
N ARG A 88 -16.61 -14.78 -26.44
CA ARG A 88 -15.44 -14.01 -26.01
C ARG A 88 -15.79 -12.54 -25.75
N ASP A 89 -16.60 -11.93 -26.62
CA ASP A 89 -17.04 -10.54 -26.44
C ASP A 89 -17.87 -10.36 -25.16
N GLN A 90 -18.74 -11.31 -24.82
CA GLN A 90 -19.49 -11.29 -23.57
C GLN A 90 -18.60 -11.43 -22.33
N ARG A 91 -17.56 -12.28 -22.38
CA ARG A 91 -16.56 -12.37 -21.28
C ARG A 91 -15.81 -11.06 -21.10
N ILE A 92 -15.45 -10.39 -22.19
CA ILE A 92 -14.83 -9.05 -22.17
C ILE A 92 -15.80 -8.03 -21.55
N MET A 93 -17.05 -8.00 -21.97
CA MET A 93 -18.06 -7.08 -21.40
C MET A 93 -18.24 -7.28 -19.89
N VAL A 94 -18.28 -8.53 -19.42
CA VAL A 94 -18.33 -8.85 -17.98
C VAL A 94 -17.08 -8.34 -17.27
N ALA A 95 -15.89 -8.57 -17.82
CA ALA A 95 -14.64 -8.13 -17.24
C ALA A 95 -14.56 -6.59 -17.15
N GLU A 96 -14.95 -5.88 -18.19
CA GLU A 96 -15.00 -4.42 -18.24
C GLU A 96 -16.03 -3.85 -17.22
N ALA A 97 -17.19 -4.48 -17.12
CA ALA A 97 -18.22 -4.08 -16.17
C ALA A 97 -17.76 -4.24 -14.71
N LEU A 98 -17.14 -5.36 -14.37
CA LEU A 98 -16.64 -5.64 -13.03
C LEU A 98 -15.51 -4.70 -12.60
N THR A 99 -14.59 -4.43 -13.53
CA THR A 99 -13.36 -3.66 -13.23
C THR A 99 -13.51 -2.17 -13.50
N SER A 100 -14.58 -1.74 -14.19
CA SER A 100 -14.75 -0.38 -14.71
C SER A 100 -13.60 0.05 -15.64
N ARG A 101 -12.93 -0.91 -16.29
CA ARG A 101 -11.76 -0.72 -17.17
C ARG A 101 -11.98 -1.39 -18.49
N ARG A 102 -11.40 -0.83 -19.55
CA ARG A 102 -11.46 -1.43 -20.88
C ARG A 102 -10.46 -2.59 -21.01
N TYR A 103 -10.89 -3.65 -21.66
CA TYR A 103 -10.00 -4.71 -22.11
C TYR A 103 -9.15 -4.16 -23.26
N SER A 104 -7.85 -3.98 -23.02
CA SER A 104 -6.90 -3.48 -24.00
C SER A 104 -5.66 -4.36 -24.03
N GLU A 105 -5.08 -4.57 -25.21
CA GLU A 105 -3.81 -5.29 -25.35
C GLU A 105 -2.59 -4.39 -25.12
N THR A 106 -2.75 -3.07 -25.22
CA THR A 106 -1.66 -2.10 -25.04
C THR A 106 -2.21 -0.78 -24.49
N THR A 107 -1.65 -0.31 -23.39
CA THR A 107 -2.04 0.94 -22.73
C THR A 107 -1.14 2.13 -23.12
N LEU A 108 0.02 1.88 -23.75
CA LEU A 108 1.02 2.88 -24.09
C LEU A 108 1.15 3.09 -25.60
N PRO A 109 1.39 4.33 -26.08
CA PRO A 109 1.71 4.60 -27.47
C PRO A 109 3.06 3.98 -27.86
N ALA A 110 3.23 3.60 -29.11
CA ALA A 110 4.49 3.02 -29.60
C ALA A 110 5.71 3.93 -29.36
N THR A 111 5.50 5.25 -29.32
CA THR A 111 6.54 6.25 -29.06
C THR A 111 7.04 6.26 -27.61
N ALA A 112 6.32 5.60 -26.70
CA ALA A 112 6.75 5.44 -25.30
C ALA A 112 7.88 4.43 -25.15
N PHE A 113 8.05 3.52 -26.12
CA PHE A 113 9.05 2.47 -26.04
C PHE A 113 10.40 2.95 -26.57
N CYS A 114 11.48 2.42 -25.97
CA CYS A 114 12.85 2.76 -26.40
C CYS A 114 13.08 2.34 -27.85
N SER A 115 13.74 3.20 -28.63
CA SER A 115 14.01 2.98 -30.05
C SER A 115 15.05 1.90 -30.31
N GLU A 116 15.95 1.69 -29.35
CA GLU A 116 16.99 0.65 -29.37
C GLU A 116 16.80 -0.24 -28.14
N GLN A 117 16.74 -1.56 -28.34
CA GLN A 117 16.81 -2.50 -27.22
C GLN A 117 18.24 -2.45 -26.69
N SER A 118 18.41 -1.96 -25.46
CA SER A 118 19.68 -2.09 -24.76
C SER A 118 20.01 -3.59 -24.66
N THR A 119 21.12 -3.99 -25.23
CA THR A 119 21.66 -5.36 -25.12
C THR A 119 22.52 -5.53 -23.86
N GLN A 120 22.48 -4.55 -22.97
CA GLN A 120 23.26 -4.60 -21.74
C GLN A 120 22.65 -5.64 -20.81
N VAL A 121 23.41 -6.70 -20.52
CA VAL A 121 23.04 -7.70 -19.51
C VAL A 121 23.00 -6.99 -18.16
N LEU A 122 21.87 -7.03 -17.48
CA LEU A 122 21.75 -6.45 -16.15
C LEU A 122 22.52 -7.33 -15.15
N GLU A 123 23.45 -6.73 -14.45
CA GLU A 123 24.17 -7.38 -13.35
C GLU A 123 23.45 -7.05 -12.04
N VAL A 124 23.10 -8.07 -11.25
CA VAL A 124 22.40 -7.89 -9.97
C VAL A 124 23.25 -7.11 -8.96
N GLU A 125 24.58 -7.15 -9.10
CA GLU A 125 25.51 -6.32 -8.35
C GLU A 125 25.31 -4.82 -8.58
N SER A 126 24.61 -4.44 -9.69
CA SER A 126 24.26 -3.04 -9.99
C SER A 126 22.94 -2.57 -9.34
N VAL A 127 22.33 -3.35 -8.43
CA VAL A 127 21.14 -2.91 -7.68
C VAL A 127 21.52 -1.77 -6.77
N SER A 128 21.00 -0.57 -7.08
CA SER A 128 21.22 0.64 -6.29
C SER A 128 20.15 0.86 -5.23
N TRP A 129 18.89 0.49 -5.52
CA TRP A 129 17.79 0.53 -4.56
C TRP A 129 16.85 -0.64 -4.77
N MET A 130 16.48 -1.36 -3.71
CA MET A 130 15.55 -2.48 -3.77
C MET A 130 14.65 -2.56 -2.52
N GLY A 131 13.40 -2.98 -2.72
CA GLY A 131 12.44 -3.13 -1.64
C GLY A 131 11.93 -1.81 -1.09
N PHE A 132 11.17 -1.86 -0.02
CA PHE A 132 10.54 -0.66 0.56
C PHE A 132 11.56 0.23 1.27
N GLY A 133 12.47 -0.34 2.04
CA GLY A 133 13.48 0.36 2.84
C GLY A 133 14.88 0.46 2.20
N GLY A 134 15.07 0.04 0.94
CA GLY A 134 16.36 0.09 0.24
C GLY A 134 17.34 -1.04 0.61
N ASN A 135 17.11 -1.71 1.74
CA ASN A 135 17.87 -2.86 2.22
C ASN A 135 16.97 -3.80 3.04
N ILE A 136 17.50 -4.95 3.45
CA ILE A 136 16.75 -5.98 4.19
C ILE A 136 16.47 -5.59 5.65
N GLU A 137 17.24 -4.66 6.20
CA GLU A 137 17.07 -4.08 7.54
C GLU A 137 16.00 -2.96 7.57
N GLY A 138 15.51 -2.53 6.41
CA GLY A 138 14.42 -1.55 6.28
C GLY A 138 14.80 -0.11 6.64
N THR A 139 16.10 0.25 6.57
CA THR A 139 16.60 1.51 7.12
C THR A 139 16.17 2.77 6.38
N GLY A 140 15.77 2.69 5.11
CA GLY A 140 15.51 3.87 4.29
C GLY A 140 16.78 4.70 4.01
N PHE A 141 17.95 4.15 4.32
CA PHE A 141 19.24 4.81 4.14
C PHE A 141 19.91 4.41 2.83
N GLN A 142 20.39 5.40 2.12
CA GLN A 142 21.18 5.20 0.91
C GLN A 142 22.59 5.77 1.11
N PRO A 143 23.63 4.94 1.12
CA PRO A 143 25.02 5.40 1.28
C PRO A 143 25.52 6.17 0.04
N ASP A 144 26.56 7.00 0.22
CA ASP A 144 27.08 7.91 -0.80
C ASP A 144 27.40 7.24 -2.13
N ASP A 145 28.00 6.05 -2.09
CA ASP A 145 28.42 5.28 -3.28
C ASP A 145 27.25 4.79 -4.14
N ARG A 146 26.05 4.68 -3.56
CA ARG A 146 24.83 4.30 -4.26
C ARG A 146 23.90 5.48 -4.50
N ALA A 147 23.87 6.47 -3.58
CA ALA A 147 23.10 7.70 -3.75
C ALA A 147 23.57 8.47 -4.98
N GLY A 148 24.87 8.60 -5.15
CA GLY A 148 25.46 9.37 -6.24
C GLY A 148 25.09 10.87 -6.21
N LEU A 149 24.57 11.35 -5.07
CA LEU A 149 24.10 12.71 -4.83
C LEU A 149 24.64 13.20 -3.49
N THR A 150 25.25 14.36 -3.48
CA THR A 150 25.77 15.01 -2.28
C THR A 150 24.86 16.14 -1.80
N VAL A 151 24.96 16.50 -0.52
CA VAL A 151 24.18 17.61 0.06
C VAL A 151 24.38 18.93 -0.69
N SER A 152 25.59 19.20 -1.18
CA SER A 152 25.91 20.43 -1.91
C SER A 152 25.23 20.50 -3.29
N GLU A 153 24.84 19.38 -3.87
CA GLU A 153 24.18 19.30 -5.17
C GLU A 153 22.65 19.42 -5.04
N ILE A 154 22.07 19.11 -3.88
CA ILE A 154 20.62 19.10 -3.65
C ILE A 154 19.93 20.39 -4.09
N PRO A 155 20.44 21.62 -3.80
CA PRO A 155 19.81 22.86 -4.25
C PRO A 155 19.77 23.03 -5.78
N SER A 156 20.54 22.24 -6.53
CA SER A 156 20.63 22.27 -7.99
C SER A 156 19.79 21.18 -8.66
N LEU A 157 18.97 20.43 -7.92
CA LEU A 157 18.11 19.41 -8.48
C LEU A 157 17.05 20.03 -9.38
N GLU A 158 16.96 19.53 -10.62
CA GLU A 158 15.95 19.90 -11.61
C GLU A 158 15.20 18.65 -12.10
N LEU A 159 13.96 18.83 -12.59
CA LEU A 159 13.21 17.76 -13.21
C LEU A 159 13.85 17.38 -14.55
N LEU A 160 14.30 16.14 -14.67
CA LEU A 160 14.89 15.61 -15.90
C LEU A 160 13.81 15.04 -16.84
N TRP A 161 12.92 14.24 -16.30
CA TRP A 161 11.78 13.66 -17.03
C TRP A 161 10.65 13.26 -16.09
N ALA A 162 9.47 13.06 -16.67
CA ALA A 162 8.28 12.56 -15.98
C ALA A 162 7.72 11.37 -16.76
N PHE A 163 7.15 10.39 -16.07
CA PHE A 163 6.41 9.26 -16.64
C PHE A 163 5.00 9.26 -16.10
N ALA A 164 3.98 9.15 -16.97
CA ALA A 164 2.60 9.08 -16.52
C ALA A 164 2.05 7.65 -16.57
N PHE A 165 1.41 7.23 -15.48
CA PHE A 165 0.66 5.98 -15.42
C PHE A 165 -0.72 6.17 -16.04
N PRO A 166 -1.08 5.41 -17.08
CA PRO A 166 -2.37 5.56 -17.75
C PRO A 166 -3.54 5.39 -16.79
N ASP A 167 -4.48 6.34 -16.78
CA ASP A 167 -5.72 6.32 -15.99
C ASP A 167 -5.55 6.16 -14.47
N ALA A 168 -4.32 6.16 -13.95
CA ALA A 168 -4.06 6.04 -12.53
C ALA A 168 -4.44 7.33 -11.77
N SER A 169 -4.81 7.16 -10.50
CA SER A 169 -5.09 8.24 -9.53
C SER A 169 -4.22 8.15 -8.28
N GLU A 170 -3.45 7.05 -8.20
CA GLU A 170 -2.58 6.76 -7.07
C GLU A 170 -1.42 5.86 -7.50
N ILE A 171 -0.22 6.16 -7.01
CA ILE A 171 0.98 5.39 -7.28
C ILE A 171 1.51 4.85 -5.96
N ARG A 172 1.59 3.53 -5.84
CA ARG A 172 1.87 2.85 -4.58
C ARG A 172 3.16 2.05 -4.56
N THR A 173 3.74 1.77 -5.72
CA THR A 173 4.95 0.97 -5.85
C THR A 173 6.19 1.84 -5.68
N LYS A 174 7.06 1.50 -4.74
CA LYS A 174 8.38 2.13 -4.62
C LYS A 174 9.27 1.61 -5.75
N PRO A 175 9.88 2.47 -6.59
CA PRO A 175 10.74 2.03 -7.68
C PRO A 175 11.95 1.23 -7.19
N THR A 176 12.32 0.18 -7.92
CA THR A 176 13.58 -0.55 -7.74
C THR A 176 14.53 -0.16 -8.86
N ILE A 177 15.75 0.19 -8.51
CA ILE A 177 16.75 0.70 -9.45
C ILE A 177 17.89 -0.31 -9.60
N VAL A 178 18.08 -0.78 -10.85
CA VAL A 178 19.11 -1.76 -11.23
C VAL A 178 19.88 -1.24 -12.43
N GLY A 179 21.10 -0.76 -12.22
CA GLY A 179 21.85 -0.06 -13.27
C GLY A 179 21.06 1.09 -13.87
N GLU A 180 20.79 1.02 -15.16
CA GLU A 180 19.98 2.00 -15.90
C GLU A 180 18.50 1.62 -16.02
N LEU A 181 18.00 0.69 -15.21
CA LEU A 181 16.62 0.23 -15.24
C LEU A 181 15.90 0.60 -13.95
N ALA A 182 14.72 1.22 -14.09
CA ALA A 182 13.75 1.41 -13.03
C ALA A 182 12.58 0.43 -13.22
N LEU A 183 12.27 -0.38 -12.19
CA LEU A 183 11.16 -1.32 -12.16
C LEU A 183 10.10 -0.82 -11.19
N PHE A 184 8.86 -0.72 -11.64
CA PHE A 184 7.73 -0.31 -10.80
C PHE A 184 6.41 -0.82 -11.39
N GLY A 185 5.36 -0.85 -10.56
CA GLY A 185 4.03 -1.26 -10.98
C GLY A 185 3.00 -0.16 -10.79
N ASP A 186 1.80 -0.37 -11.33
CA ASP A 186 0.66 0.53 -11.12
C ASP A 186 -0.50 -0.12 -10.35
N GLN A 187 -1.50 0.69 -9.99
CA GLN A 187 -2.70 0.23 -9.29
C GLN A 187 -3.55 -0.76 -10.11
N PHE A 188 -3.24 -0.92 -11.38
CA PHE A 188 -3.99 -1.76 -12.31
C PHE A 188 -3.27 -3.06 -12.68
N GLY A 189 -2.04 -3.24 -12.21
CA GLY A 189 -1.27 -4.46 -12.39
C GLY A 189 -0.26 -4.41 -13.53
N VAL A 190 -0.06 -3.27 -14.18
CA VAL A 190 0.99 -3.16 -15.17
C VAL A 190 2.33 -2.92 -14.47
N VAL A 191 3.29 -3.78 -14.74
CA VAL A 191 4.70 -3.64 -14.35
C VAL A 191 5.44 -3.01 -15.53
N TYR A 192 6.22 -1.98 -15.22
CA TYR A 192 7.02 -1.23 -16.18
C TYR A 192 8.49 -1.43 -15.91
N ALA A 193 9.26 -1.66 -16.96
CA ALA A 193 10.71 -1.55 -16.97
C ALA A 193 11.08 -0.31 -17.79
N VAL A 194 11.62 0.70 -17.14
CA VAL A 194 11.86 2.03 -17.72
C VAL A 194 13.33 2.38 -17.62
N ASP A 195 13.87 2.94 -18.70
CA ASP A 195 15.25 3.45 -18.74
C ASP A 195 15.38 4.69 -17.85
N THR A 196 16.32 4.68 -16.90
CA THR A 196 16.47 5.75 -15.90
C THR A 196 16.94 7.08 -16.47
N ASN A 197 17.64 7.07 -17.61
CA ASN A 197 18.20 8.28 -18.23
C ASN A 197 17.18 9.00 -19.09
N THR A 198 16.30 8.24 -19.77
CA THR A 198 15.40 8.80 -20.79
C THR A 198 13.91 8.70 -20.43
N GLY A 199 13.56 7.83 -19.49
CA GLY A 199 12.16 7.54 -19.15
C GLY A 199 11.41 6.75 -20.22
N CYS A 200 12.08 6.17 -21.25
CA CYS A 200 11.44 5.30 -22.23
C CYS A 200 11.22 3.89 -21.65
N VAL A 201 10.19 3.21 -22.15
CA VAL A 201 9.80 1.87 -21.70
C VAL A 201 10.61 0.81 -22.46
N ARG A 202 11.29 -0.08 -21.74
CA ARG A 202 11.96 -1.25 -22.33
C ARG A 202 10.98 -2.39 -22.56
N TRP A 203 10.14 -2.67 -21.55
CA TRP A 203 9.04 -3.64 -21.63
C TRP A 203 7.96 -3.34 -20.58
N ILE A 204 6.78 -3.93 -20.77
CA ILE A 204 5.71 -3.98 -19.80
C ILE A 204 5.27 -5.43 -19.57
N PHE A 205 4.76 -5.71 -18.38
CA PHE A 205 4.11 -6.96 -18.02
C PHE A 205 2.79 -6.67 -17.33
N GLU A 206 1.73 -7.41 -17.64
CA GLU A 206 0.42 -7.26 -17.01
C GLU A 206 0.18 -8.41 -16.03
N ALA A 207 0.15 -8.11 -14.72
CA ALA A 207 -0.23 -9.01 -13.65
C ALA A 207 -1.76 -9.16 -13.57
N ASP A 208 -2.24 -10.12 -12.77
CA ASP A 208 -3.67 -10.35 -12.60
C ASP A 208 -4.36 -9.21 -11.82
N ALA A 209 -3.65 -8.52 -10.94
CA ALA A 209 -4.18 -7.44 -10.12
C ALA A 209 -3.13 -6.33 -9.89
N GLY A 210 -3.56 -5.21 -9.31
CA GLY A 210 -2.72 -4.04 -9.03
C GLY A 210 -1.46 -4.37 -8.23
N ILE A 211 -0.39 -3.63 -8.45
CA ILE A 211 0.87 -3.77 -7.72
C ILE A 211 0.98 -2.64 -6.69
N ARG A 212 1.24 -2.99 -5.42
CA ARG A 212 1.44 -2.04 -4.32
C ARG A 212 2.84 -2.11 -3.71
N GLY A 213 3.41 -3.32 -3.64
CA GLY A 213 4.74 -3.54 -3.12
C GLY A 213 5.85 -3.22 -4.14
N ALA A 214 7.07 -3.05 -3.64
CA ALA A 214 8.25 -2.91 -4.49
C ALA A 214 8.55 -4.23 -5.21
N ILE A 215 9.21 -4.13 -6.36
CA ILE A 215 9.72 -5.26 -7.13
C ILE A 215 11.13 -5.57 -6.62
N LEU A 216 11.41 -6.84 -6.35
CA LEU A 216 12.73 -7.30 -5.89
C LEU A 216 13.50 -7.88 -7.06
N VAL A 217 14.83 -7.82 -7.00
CA VAL A 217 15.70 -8.36 -8.05
C VAL A 217 16.76 -9.26 -7.42
N ASP A 218 16.95 -10.45 -7.98
CA ASP A 218 18.01 -11.37 -7.61
C ASP A 218 18.27 -12.35 -8.78
N THR A 219 19.33 -13.15 -8.70
CA THR A 219 19.63 -14.16 -9.71
C THR A 219 19.01 -15.52 -9.39
N ASP A 220 18.75 -16.31 -10.43
CA ASP A 220 18.54 -17.75 -10.30
C ASP A 220 19.88 -18.49 -10.09
N ASP A 221 19.82 -19.84 -9.94
CA ASP A 221 21.01 -20.67 -9.74
C ASP A 221 22.00 -20.67 -10.94
N ASN A 222 21.59 -20.14 -12.11
CA ASN A 222 22.41 -20.01 -13.31
C ASN A 222 22.96 -18.59 -13.49
N GLY A 223 22.68 -17.67 -12.54
CA GLY A 223 23.09 -16.27 -12.62
C GLY A 223 22.19 -15.41 -13.49
N ARG A 224 21.02 -15.91 -13.96
CA ARG A 224 20.04 -15.12 -14.72
C ARG A 224 19.28 -14.19 -13.79
N PRO A 225 19.24 -12.88 -14.08
CA PRO A 225 18.52 -11.93 -13.22
C PRO A 225 17.01 -12.07 -13.37
N LEU A 226 16.31 -12.13 -12.23
CA LEU A 226 14.87 -12.27 -12.11
C LEU A 226 14.28 -11.13 -11.28
N ALA A 227 13.07 -10.71 -11.64
CA ALA A 227 12.27 -9.75 -10.88
C ALA A 227 11.16 -10.50 -10.12
N TYR A 228 11.03 -10.23 -8.81
CA TYR A 228 10.03 -10.87 -7.95
C TYR A 228 9.09 -9.82 -7.38
N PHE A 229 7.80 -10.06 -7.42
CA PHE A 229 6.79 -9.19 -6.82
C PHE A 229 5.51 -9.95 -6.50
N VAL A 230 4.61 -9.28 -5.79
CA VAL A 230 3.29 -9.84 -5.42
C VAL A 230 2.22 -8.84 -5.83
N ASP A 231 1.19 -9.31 -6.50
CA ASP A 231 0.04 -8.47 -6.84
C ASP A 231 -0.95 -8.35 -5.68
N PHE A 232 -1.91 -7.44 -5.80
CA PHE A 232 -2.90 -7.16 -4.76
C PHE A 232 -3.74 -8.38 -4.38
N ARG A 233 -3.90 -9.36 -5.26
CA ARG A 233 -4.63 -10.61 -5.00
C ARG A 233 -3.74 -11.75 -4.52
N THR A 234 -2.53 -11.41 -4.05
CA THR A 234 -1.54 -12.34 -3.49
C THR A 234 -0.98 -13.35 -4.47
N ASN A 235 -1.01 -13.07 -5.77
CA ASN A 235 -0.22 -13.86 -6.70
C ASN A 235 1.23 -13.36 -6.66
N ALA A 236 2.15 -14.25 -6.35
CA ALA A 236 3.59 -14.01 -6.41
C ALA A 236 4.12 -14.39 -7.80
N TYR A 237 5.04 -13.61 -8.31
CA TYR A 237 5.62 -13.77 -9.65
C TYR A 237 7.13 -13.75 -9.59
N ALA A 238 7.76 -14.54 -10.47
CA ALA A 238 9.13 -14.32 -10.92
C ALA A 238 9.11 -14.07 -12.42
N LEU A 239 9.69 -12.96 -12.86
CA LEU A 239 9.86 -12.61 -14.27
C LEU A 239 11.34 -12.63 -14.63
N ASP A 240 11.64 -13.04 -15.85
CA ASP A 240 12.90 -12.73 -16.51
C ASP A 240 13.00 -11.20 -16.67
N ILE A 241 14.03 -10.57 -16.11
CA ILE A 241 14.12 -9.12 -16.05
C ILE A 241 14.45 -8.48 -17.41
N ASP A 242 15.11 -9.23 -18.30
CA ASP A 242 15.48 -8.73 -19.63
C ASP A 242 14.30 -8.80 -20.60
N ALA A 243 13.47 -9.84 -20.48
CA ALA A 243 12.36 -10.12 -21.40
C ALA A 243 10.98 -9.71 -20.86
N GLY A 244 10.83 -9.48 -19.55
CA GLY A 244 9.53 -9.25 -18.92
C GLY A 244 8.59 -10.45 -18.99
N THR A 245 9.12 -11.69 -19.08
CA THR A 245 8.33 -12.92 -19.23
C THR A 245 8.28 -13.73 -17.94
N VAL A 246 7.13 -14.38 -17.68
CA VAL A 246 6.91 -15.18 -16.46
C VAL A 246 7.82 -16.41 -16.45
N VAL A 247 8.54 -16.59 -15.35
CA VAL A 247 9.28 -17.81 -15.02
C VAL A 247 8.43 -18.73 -14.16
N TRP A 248 7.81 -18.18 -13.10
CA TRP A 248 6.80 -18.87 -12.32
C TRP A 248 5.79 -17.85 -11.74
N LYS A 249 4.61 -18.37 -11.38
CA LYS A 249 3.51 -17.63 -10.74
C LYS A 249 2.80 -18.57 -9.78
N GLU A 250 2.62 -18.11 -8.52
CA GLU A 250 1.94 -18.89 -7.47
C GLU A 250 1.03 -18.01 -6.63
N ARG A 251 -0.16 -18.52 -6.26
CA ARG A 251 -1.06 -17.83 -5.35
C ARG A 251 -0.77 -18.19 -3.90
N VAL A 252 -0.53 -17.19 -3.05
CA VAL A 252 -0.08 -17.39 -1.67
C VAL A 252 -1.22 -17.23 -0.65
N GLY A 253 -2.14 -16.30 -0.87
CA GLY A 253 -3.24 -16.03 0.07
C GLY A 253 -4.25 -17.18 0.15
N TRP A 254 -4.58 -17.59 1.36
CA TRP A 254 -5.49 -18.71 1.63
C TRP A 254 -6.95 -18.30 1.75
N HIS A 255 -7.20 -17.07 2.16
CA HIS A 255 -8.55 -16.53 2.30
C HIS A 255 -8.99 -15.86 0.98
N PRO A 256 -10.28 -15.91 0.58
CA PRO A 256 -10.77 -15.24 -0.64
C PRO A 256 -10.48 -13.74 -0.63
N GLU A 257 -10.55 -13.11 0.53
CA GLU A 257 -10.31 -11.67 0.71
C GLU A 257 -8.85 -11.34 1.11
N SER A 258 -7.92 -12.32 1.05
CA SER A 258 -6.49 -12.04 1.23
C SER A 258 -6.00 -11.06 0.18
N ASN A 259 -5.21 -10.09 0.62
CA ASN A 259 -4.54 -9.14 -0.25
C ASN A 259 -3.08 -8.91 0.17
N ASN A 260 -2.29 -8.34 -0.74
CA ASN A 260 -0.94 -7.89 -0.48
C ASN A 260 -0.85 -6.38 -0.60
N THR A 261 -0.34 -5.73 0.43
CA THR A 261 -0.16 -4.28 0.48
C THR A 261 1.26 -3.88 0.89
N GLY A 262 1.97 -4.70 1.66
CA GLY A 262 3.38 -4.53 1.97
C GLY A 262 4.28 -5.08 0.86
N SER A 263 5.47 -4.54 0.72
CA SER A 263 6.47 -5.11 -0.19
C SER A 263 6.96 -6.47 0.34
N PRO A 264 7.16 -7.46 -0.51
CA PRO A 264 7.87 -8.66 -0.10
C PRO A 264 9.34 -8.31 0.24
N THR A 265 10.03 -9.22 0.92
CA THR A 265 11.46 -9.11 1.19
C THR A 265 12.14 -10.42 0.86
N LEU A 266 13.34 -10.36 0.27
CA LEU A 266 14.07 -11.53 -0.22
C LEU A 266 15.41 -11.67 0.49
N TYR A 267 15.70 -12.88 0.96
CA TYR A 267 17.03 -13.21 1.45
C TYR A 267 17.37 -14.69 1.19
N GLY A 268 18.54 -14.92 0.65
CA GLY A 268 19.01 -16.24 0.25
C GLY A 268 18.03 -16.87 -0.75
N ASN A 269 17.43 -17.99 -0.36
CA ASN A 269 16.49 -18.75 -1.19
C ASN A 269 15.02 -18.48 -0.84
N ARG A 270 14.73 -17.50 0.04
CA ARG A 270 13.39 -17.26 0.57
C ARG A 270 12.86 -15.90 0.19
N LEU A 271 11.63 -15.91 -0.33
CA LEU A 271 10.80 -14.72 -0.54
C LEU A 271 9.76 -14.66 0.58
N PHE A 272 9.86 -13.66 1.46
CA PHE A 272 8.92 -13.43 2.56
C PHE A 272 7.84 -12.47 2.11
N ILE A 273 6.57 -12.89 2.23
CA ILE A 273 5.40 -12.18 1.70
C ILE A 273 4.45 -11.85 2.85
N PRO A 274 4.19 -10.56 3.11
CA PRO A 274 3.17 -10.16 4.07
C PRO A 274 1.78 -10.32 3.46
N ILE A 275 0.83 -10.83 4.26
CA ILE A 275 -0.55 -11.08 3.86
C ILE A 275 -1.50 -10.29 4.74
N SER A 276 -2.31 -9.47 4.11
CA SER A 276 -3.38 -8.68 4.69
C SER A 276 -4.76 -9.22 4.24
N SER A 277 -5.84 -8.50 4.54
CA SER A 277 -7.19 -8.87 4.13
C SER A 277 -8.08 -7.66 3.86
N MET A 278 -8.96 -7.79 2.88
CA MET A 278 -10.02 -6.81 2.59
C MET A 278 -11.23 -6.93 3.52
N GLU A 279 -11.25 -7.87 4.47
CA GLU A 279 -12.37 -7.98 5.41
C GLU A 279 -12.57 -6.73 6.28
N VAL A 280 -11.52 -5.92 6.50
CA VAL A 280 -11.65 -4.60 7.13
C VAL A 280 -12.68 -3.73 6.38
N VAL A 281 -12.69 -3.77 5.05
CA VAL A 281 -13.62 -3.03 4.18
C VAL A 281 -14.94 -3.78 4.04
N MET A 282 -14.88 -5.12 3.77
CA MET A 282 -16.07 -5.97 3.59
C MET A 282 -16.96 -6.00 4.83
N GLY A 283 -16.37 -5.90 6.04
CA GLY A 283 -17.10 -5.74 7.29
C GLY A 283 -18.03 -4.51 7.33
N GLY A 284 -17.85 -3.54 6.44
CA GLY A 284 -18.78 -2.42 6.24
C GLY A 284 -20.14 -2.82 5.68
N ASP A 285 -20.25 -3.96 4.99
CA ASP A 285 -21.51 -4.53 4.52
C ASP A 285 -22.15 -5.37 5.63
N PRO A 286 -23.34 -5.02 6.11
CA PRO A 286 -23.98 -5.76 7.19
C PRO A 286 -24.49 -7.16 6.78
N SER A 287 -24.54 -7.48 5.50
CA SER A 287 -24.85 -8.81 4.97
C SER A 287 -23.63 -9.72 4.84
N TYR A 288 -22.42 -9.16 4.99
CA TYR A 288 -21.18 -9.92 4.98
C TYR A 288 -20.99 -10.68 6.30
N GLU A 289 -20.80 -12.00 6.22
CA GLU A 289 -20.41 -12.84 7.36
C GLU A 289 -19.00 -12.46 7.83
N CYS A 290 -18.94 -11.67 8.87
CA CYS A 290 -17.68 -11.05 9.30
C CYS A 290 -17.16 -11.62 10.62
N CYS A 291 -15.88 -11.90 10.80
CA CYS A 291 -14.81 -11.96 9.82
C CYS A 291 -14.00 -13.22 10.10
N THR A 292 -13.36 -13.79 9.09
CA THR A 292 -12.70 -15.09 9.22
C THR A 292 -11.22 -15.10 8.85
N SER A 293 -10.73 -13.99 8.28
CA SER A 293 -9.33 -13.86 7.91
C SER A 293 -8.42 -13.57 9.11
N SER A 294 -7.15 -13.87 8.92
CA SER A 294 -6.04 -13.47 9.78
C SER A 294 -4.94 -12.91 8.90
N GLY A 295 -4.26 -11.88 9.36
CA GLY A 295 -2.95 -11.53 8.83
C GLY A 295 -2.02 -12.73 8.86
N ALA A 296 -1.05 -12.77 7.95
CA ALA A 296 -0.09 -13.86 7.85
C ALA A 296 1.22 -13.39 7.23
N VAL A 297 2.25 -14.21 7.40
CA VAL A 297 3.49 -14.14 6.62
C VAL A 297 3.68 -15.49 5.94
N ALA A 298 4.06 -15.47 4.68
CA ALA A 298 4.43 -16.67 3.92
C ALA A 298 5.89 -16.60 3.49
N ALA A 299 6.57 -17.73 3.42
CA ALA A 299 7.86 -17.88 2.77
C ALA A 299 7.76 -18.81 1.58
N LEU A 300 8.23 -18.36 0.42
CA LEU A 300 8.35 -19.16 -0.78
C LEU A 300 9.81 -19.45 -1.10
N ASP A 301 10.08 -20.59 -1.74
CA ASP A 301 11.35 -20.80 -2.44
C ASP A 301 11.37 -19.90 -3.69
N LYS A 302 12.32 -18.96 -3.76
CA LYS A 302 12.39 -17.97 -4.86
C LYS A 302 12.59 -18.60 -6.24
N ARG A 303 13.16 -19.84 -6.31
CA ARG A 303 13.47 -20.51 -7.59
C ARG A 303 12.24 -21.12 -8.24
N THR A 304 11.30 -21.61 -7.41
CA THR A 304 10.17 -22.42 -7.86
C THR A 304 8.81 -21.80 -7.56
N GLY A 305 8.76 -20.85 -6.62
CA GLY A 305 7.50 -20.32 -6.05
C GLY A 305 6.87 -21.28 -5.03
N GLU A 306 7.50 -22.42 -4.71
CA GLU A 306 6.97 -23.41 -3.76
C GLU A 306 6.84 -22.79 -2.37
N LEU A 307 5.67 -23.03 -1.72
CA LEU A 307 5.42 -22.59 -0.35
C LEU A 307 6.26 -23.41 0.63
N LEU A 308 7.18 -22.74 1.34
CA LEU A 308 8.01 -23.35 2.39
C LEU A 308 7.26 -23.39 3.72
N TRP A 309 6.62 -22.27 4.10
CA TRP A 309 5.74 -22.16 5.25
C TRP A 309 4.76 -20.97 5.11
N TYR A 310 3.64 -21.06 5.83
CA TYR A 310 2.62 -20.02 5.94
C TYR A 310 2.20 -19.90 7.41
N HIS A 311 2.43 -18.77 8.02
CA HIS A 311 2.13 -18.53 9.42
C HIS A 311 1.04 -17.47 9.58
N ARG A 312 -0.08 -17.83 10.20
CA ARG A 312 -1.14 -16.92 10.60
C ARG A 312 -0.74 -16.24 11.90
N VAL A 313 -0.89 -14.92 11.98
CA VAL A 313 -0.52 -14.17 13.20
C VAL A 313 -1.55 -14.32 14.32
N ILE A 314 -2.81 -14.63 13.99
CA ILE A 314 -3.82 -15.02 14.98
C ILE A 314 -3.81 -16.57 15.09
N PRO A 315 -3.50 -17.12 16.27
CA PRO A 315 -3.52 -18.56 16.48
C PRO A 315 -4.92 -19.16 16.30
N GLY A 316 -4.99 -20.34 15.69
CA GLY A 316 -6.24 -21.06 15.49
C GLY A 316 -7.11 -20.50 14.37
N TYR A 317 -8.39 -20.87 14.41
CA TYR A 317 -9.40 -20.41 13.45
C TYR A 317 -10.52 -19.69 14.19
N PRO A 318 -11.21 -18.71 13.56
CA PRO A 318 -12.35 -18.06 14.18
C PRO A 318 -13.50 -19.03 14.41
N GLU A 319 -14.21 -18.82 15.51
CA GLU A 319 -15.41 -19.55 15.90
C GLU A 319 -16.65 -18.65 15.76
N GLU A 320 -17.85 -19.25 15.77
CA GLU A 320 -19.11 -18.49 15.73
C GLU A 320 -19.20 -17.53 16.92
N ALA A 321 -19.36 -16.23 16.63
CA ALA A 321 -19.45 -15.16 17.63
C ALA A 321 -20.85 -14.55 17.75
N GLY A 322 -21.88 -15.25 17.25
CA GLY A 322 -23.26 -14.81 17.25
C GLY A 322 -23.71 -14.18 15.94
N LEU A 323 -24.82 -13.47 15.98
CA LEU A 323 -25.45 -12.84 14.81
C LEU A 323 -25.48 -11.33 15.00
N ASN A 324 -25.32 -10.56 13.91
CA ASN A 324 -25.61 -9.14 13.92
C ASN A 324 -27.14 -8.88 13.93
N ALA A 325 -27.57 -7.62 13.98
CA ALA A 325 -29.00 -7.30 14.08
C ALA A 325 -29.81 -7.64 12.82
N LEU A 326 -29.17 -7.96 11.70
CA LEU A 326 -29.82 -8.47 10.48
C LEU A 326 -29.87 -9.98 10.42
N GLY A 327 -29.31 -10.68 11.42
CA GLY A 327 -29.23 -12.14 11.45
C GLY A 327 -28.03 -12.71 10.67
N THR A 328 -27.07 -11.89 10.26
CA THR A 328 -25.85 -12.33 9.60
C THR A 328 -24.84 -12.88 10.62
N GLN A 329 -24.20 -13.99 10.30
CA GLN A 329 -23.22 -14.64 11.16
C GLN A 329 -21.99 -13.79 11.40
N LEU A 330 -21.52 -13.72 12.63
CA LEU A 330 -20.26 -13.12 13.05
C LEU A 330 -19.29 -14.20 13.51
N TRP A 331 -18.01 -13.99 13.26
CA TRP A 331 -16.92 -14.90 13.57
C TRP A 331 -15.79 -14.19 14.32
N ALA A 332 -15.13 -14.86 15.26
CA ALA A 332 -14.03 -14.28 16.05
C ALA A 332 -13.07 -15.36 16.59
N PRO A 333 -11.79 -15.00 16.90
CA PRO A 333 -11.11 -13.74 16.58
C PRO A 333 -10.69 -13.67 15.10
N SER A 334 -10.59 -12.47 14.54
CA SER A 334 -10.14 -12.23 13.17
C SER A 334 -9.41 -10.89 13.04
N GLY A 335 -8.71 -10.66 11.93
CA GLY A 335 -7.98 -9.44 11.65
C GLY A 335 -6.47 -9.57 11.85
N ALA A 336 -5.85 -8.61 12.52
CA ALA A 336 -4.39 -8.47 12.67
C ALA A 336 -3.65 -8.54 11.31
N PRO A 337 -4.04 -7.73 10.30
CA PRO A 337 -3.46 -7.80 8.96
C PRO A 337 -1.96 -7.48 9.00
N VAL A 338 -1.15 -8.23 8.23
CA VAL A 338 0.25 -7.89 7.99
C VAL A 338 0.33 -7.11 6.69
N TRP A 339 0.39 -5.78 6.79
CA TRP A 339 0.45 -4.91 5.63
C TRP A 339 1.74 -4.05 5.58
N SER A 340 2.60 -4.20 6.59
CA SER A 340 3.98 -3.71 6.59
C SER A 340 4.89 -4.60 5.76
N SER A 341 6.03 -4.08 5.29
CA SER A 341 7.06 -4.90 4.64
C SER A 341 7.89 -5.64 5.70
N PRO A 342 8.26 -6.91 5.48
CA PRO A 342 9.11 -7.67 6.39
C PRO A 342 10.53 -7.11 6.46
N THR A 343 11.10 -7.05 7.65
CA THR A 343 12.50 -6.70 7.92
C THR A 343 13.26 -7.95 8.37
N ILE A 344 14.48 -8.15 7.87
CA ILE A 344 15.26 -9.37 8.11
C ILE A 344 16.41 -9.07 9.06
N ASP A 345 16.53 -9.92 10.09
CA ASP A 345 17.63 -9.97 11.05
C ASP A 345 18.43 -11.26 10.85
N LEU A 346 19.57 -11.13 10.19
CA LEU A 346 20.44 -12.28 9.90
C LEU A 346 21.13 -12.80 11.15
N SER A 347 21.47 -11.94 12.10
CA SER A 347 22.19 -12.32 13.31
C SER A 347 21.34 -13.20 14.21
N ARG A 348 20.02 -13.00 14.20
CA ARG A 348 19.08 -13.78 15.03
C ARG A 348 18.25 -14.78 14.20
N GLY A 349 18.38 -14.78 12.87
CA GLY A 349 17.60 -15.63 11.97
C GLY A 349 16.10 -15.31 12.00
N ARG A 350 15.73 -14.03 12.13
CA ARG A 350 14.36 -13.56 12.34
C ARG A 350 13.87 -12.66 11.22
N VAL A 351 12.54 -12.64 11.07
CA VAL A 351 11.79 -11.70 10.24
C VAL A 351 10.87 -10.91 11.16
N TYR A 352 10.90 -9.57 11.06
CA TYR A 352 10.03 -8.70 11.83
C TYR A 352 8.96 -8.08 10.94
N VAL A 353 7.72 -8.05 11.44
CA VAL A 353 6.58 -7.42 10.77
C VAL A 353 5.73 -6.64 11.76
N GLY A 354 5.08 -5.58 11.27
CA GLY A 354 4.01 -4.89 11.98
C GLY A 354 2.65 -5.46 11.61
N THR A 355 1.71 -5.45 12.55
CA THR A 355 0.32 -5.86 12.33
C THR A 355 -0.64 -4.72 12.60
N GLY A 356 -1.83 -4.81 12.00
CA GLY A 356 -2.95 -3.93 12.30
C GLY A 356 -3.91 -4.52 13.32
N GLU A 357 -5.05 -3.89 13.41
CA GLU A 357 -6.12 -4.12 14.36
C GLU A 357 -6.81 -5.50 14.20
N ASN A 358 -7.50 -5.97 15.24
CA ASN A 358 -8.47 -7.04 15.06
C ASN A 358 -9.72 -6.51 14.32
N TYR A 359 -10.39 -7.35 13.53
CA TYR A 359 -11.68 -7.01 12.91
C TYR A 359 -12.86 -7.34 13.82
N THR A 360 -12.66 -8.27 14.74
CA THR A 360 -13.69 -8.77 15.66
C THR A 360 -13.12 -8.96 17.07
N ARG A 361 -14.01 -9.11 18.06
CA ARG A 361 -13.63 -9.37 19.46
C ARG A 361 -13.89 -10.83 19.83
N PRO A 362 -13.08 -11.45 20.72
CA PRO A 362 -12.01 -10.83 21.52
C PRO A 362 -10.79 -10.45 20.69
N THR A 363 -10.08 -9.40 21.12
CA THR A 363 -8.81 -9.00 20.52
C THR A 363 -7.67 -9.95 20.93
N THR A 364 -6.62 -9.99 20.13
CA THR A 364 -5.45 -10.84 20.35
C THR A 364 -4.20 -10.01 20.66
N ALA A 365 -3.23 -10.59 21.34
CA ALA A 365 -1.95 -9.92 21.63
C ALA A 365 -1.05 -9.77 20.38
N THR A 366 -1.51 -10.24 19.22
CA THR A 366 -0.81 -10.16 17.94
C THR A 366 -1.42 -9.10 17.01
N SER A 367 -2.46 -8.35 17.45
CA SER A 367 -2.95 -7.16 16.75
C SER A 367 -2.21 -5.92 17.22
N ASP A 368 -2.05 -4.93 16.34
CA ASP A 368 -1.34 -3.68 16.63
C ASP A 368 0.01 -3.94 17.31
N ALA A 369 0.74 -4.89 16.72
CA ALA A 369 1.93 -5.48 17.32
C ALA A 369 3.10 -5.54 16.32
N ILE A 370 4.31 -5.55 16.88
CA ILE A 370 5.52 -6.00 16.17
C ILE A 370 5.72 -7.47 16.51
N ILE A 371 5.85 -8.28 15.47
CA ILE A 371 6.00 -9.73 15.60
C ILE A 371 7.35 -10.15 15.05
N ALA A 372 8.11 -10.90 15.86
CA ALA A 372 9.32 -11.59 15.43
C ALA A 372 8.99 -13.03 15.05
N ILE A 373 9.36 -13.42 13.84
CA ILE A 373 9.08 -14.74 13.26
C ILE A 373 10.41 -15.42 12.95
N GLU A 374 10.55 -16.68 13.35
CA GLU A 374 11.71 -17.49 12.98
C GLU A 374 11.76 -17.71 11.46
N MET A 375 12.84 -17.26 10.82
CA MET A 375 12.99 -17.23 9.35
C MET A 375 12.85 -18.62 8.71
N VAL A 376 13.24 -19.69 9.42
CA VAL A 376 13.27 -21.05 8.89
C VAL A 376 11.94 -21.77 9.09
N THR A 377 11.32 -21.63 10.25
CA THR A 377 10.10 -22.36 10.65
C THR A 377 8.81 -21.60 10.46
N GLY A 378 8.88 -20.25 10.44
CA GLY A 378 7.72 -19.38 10.43
C GLY A 378 7.04 -19.23 11.81
N GLU A 379 7.58 -19.79 12.88
CA GLU A 379 7.01 -19.71 14.22
C GLU A 379 7.26 -18.33 14.83
N ILE A 380 6.29 -17.82 15.61
CA ILE A 380 6.45 -16.55 16.35
C ILE A 380 7.43 -16.80 17.50
N ALA A 381 8.52 -16.03 17.53
CA ALA A 381 9.48 -16.02 18.62
C ALA A 381 8.99 -15.14 19.77
N TRP A 382 8.52 -13.93 19.46
CA TRP A 382 7.94 -12.98 20.41
C TRP A 382 7.04 -11.96 19.71
N SER A 383 6.23 -11.24 20.47
CA SER A 383 5.42 -10.11 20.02
C SER A 383 5.46 -8.96 21.02
N PHE A 384 5.50 -7.73 20.52
CA PHE A 384 5.30 -6.49 21.27
C PHE A 384 4.02 -5.80 20.80
N GLN A 385 3.02 -5.63 21.66
CA GLN A 385 1.76 -4.97 21.33
C GLN A 385 1.82 -3.49 21.73
N GLY A 386 1.64 -2.58 20.76
CA GLY A 386 1.65 -1.13 20.97
C GLY A 386 0.30 -0.58 21.43
N THR A 387 -0.79 -1.14 20.91
CA THR A 387 -2.18 -0.76 21.25
C THR A 387 -2.99 -1.99 21.63
N GLU A 388 -3.41 -2.07 22.88
CA GLU A 388 -4.27 -3.15 23.35
C GLU A 388 -5.75 -2.88 23.01
N SER A 389 -6.51 -3.96 22.87
CA SER A 389 -7.96 -3.88 22.70
C SER A 389 -8.45 -3.09 21.48
N ASP A 390 -7.62 -2.96 20.43
CA ASP A 390 -8.04 -2.37 19.17
C ASP A 390 -8.82 -3.40 18.33
N ALA A 391 -10.05 -3.03 17.96
CA ALA A 391 -10.85 -3.81 17.03
C ALA A 391 -11.71 -2.86 16.18
N PHE A 392 -11.54 -2.96 14.87
CA PHE A 392 -12.14 -2.03 13.93
C PHE A 392 -12.48 -2.71 12.60
N THR A 393 -13.53 -2.24 11.95
CA THR A 393 -13.85 -2.41 10.54
C THR A 393 -14.41 -1.12 9.99
N MET A 394 -14.50 -0.97 8.67
CA MET A 394 -15.11 0.21 8.04
C MET A 394 -16.57 0.46 8.47
N ALA A 395 -17.27 -0.53 9.04
CA ALA A 395 -18.56 -0.33 9.70
C ALA A 395 -18.51 0.70 10.84
N CYS A 396 -17.33 0.91 11.45
CA CYS A 396 -17.17 1.82 12.60
C CYS A 396 -17.07 3.30 12.21
N THR A 397 -16.82 3.63 10.93
CA THR A 397 -16.59 5.02 10.47
C THR A 397 -17.81 5.92 10.54
N GLY A 398 -19.02 5.36 10.76
CA GLY A 398 -20.27 6.12 10.79
C GLY A 398 -20.85 6.47 9.41
N PHE A 399 -20.11 6.28 8.34
CA PHE A 399 -20.58 6.44 6.95
C PHE A 399 -21.33 5.21 6.45
N LEU A 400 -21.10 4.04 7.06
CA LEU A 400 -21.69 2.75 6.73
C LEU A 400 -22.59 2.25 7.85
N ASN A 401 -23.30 1.15 7.59
CA ASN A 401 -24.12 0.49 8.60
C ASN A 401 -23.23 -0.15 9.67
N ARG A 402 -23.44 0.20 10.95
CA ARG A 402 -22.61 -0.21 12.09
C ARG A 402 -22.80 -1.64 12.57
N GLN A 403 -23.55 -2.49 11.86
CA GLN A 403 -23.91 -3.83 12.33
C GLN A 403 -22.72 -4.76 12.58
N ASN A 404 -21.67 -4.63 11.79
CA ASN A 404 -20.43 -5.41 11.94
C ASN A 404 -19.30 -4.62 12.62
N CYS A 405 -19.59 -3.44 13.18
CA CYS A 405 -18.61 -2.73 13.99
C CYS A 405 -18.46 -3.43 15.35
N PRO A 406 -17.26 -3.85 15.76
CA PRO A 406 -17.05 -4.45 17.07
C PRO A 406 -17.40 -3.46 18.19
N ALA A 407 -17.89 -3.99 19.33
CA ALA A 407 -18.33 -3.18 20.46
C ALA A 407 -17.53 -3.52 21.73
N PRO A 408 -16.83 -2.55 22.32
CA PRO A 408 -16.58 -1.18 21.85
C PRO A 408 -15.66 -1.15 20.61
N PRO A 409 -15.78 -0.13 19.72
CA PRO A 409 -14.85 0.03 18.61
C PRO A 409 -13.47 0.43 19.10
N GLY A 410 -12.44 0.04 18.36
CA GLY A 410 -11.07 0.50 18.56
C GLY A 410 -10.72 1.74 17.73
N PRO A 411 -9.53 2.31 17.95
CA PRO A 411 -9.08 3.54 17.30
C PRO A 411 -8.44 3.35 15.91
N ASP A 412 -8.14 2.11 15.48
CA ASP A 412 -7.43 1.78 14.22
C ASP A 412 -5.99 2.34 14.20
N LEU A 413 -5.15 1.86 15.13
CA LEU A 413 -3.79 2.38 15.35
C LEU A 413 -2.71 1.34 15.01
N ASP A 414 -2.64 0.93 13.74
CA ASP A 414 -1.74 -0.10 13.25
C ASP A 414 -0.26 0.26 13.30
N PHE A 415 0.59 -0.79 13.29
CA PHE A 415 1.96 -0.72 12.82
C PHE A 415 2.01 -0.96 11.30
N GLY A 416 1.82 0.10 10.52
CA GLY A 416 1.81 0.02 9.05
C GLY A 416 3.19 0.07 8.40
N MET A 417 4.21 0.52 9.13
CA MET A 417 5.56 0.64 8.63
C MET A 417 6.37 -0.66 8.74
N ALA A 418 7.38 -0.82 7.90
CA ALA A 418 8.42 -1.82 8.10
C ALA A 418 9.23 -1.49 9.36
N PRO A 419 9.42 -2.42 10.31
CA PRO A 419 10.38 -2.22 11.40
C PRO A 419 11.78 -1.92 10.87
N ILE A 420 12.51 -1.01 11.51
CA ILE A 420 13.88 -0.67 11.13
C ILE A 420 14.84 -1.37 12.10
N LEU A 421 15.68 -2.26 11.58
CA LEU A 421 16.77 -2.84 12.34
C LEU A 421 18.02 -1.99 12.14
N VAL A 422 18.58 -1.46 13.23
CA VAL A 422 19.75 -0.60 13.15
C VAL A 422 20.71 -0.88 14.31
N THR A 423 22.02 -0.86 14.02
CA THR A 423 23.07 -0.94 15.04
C THR A 423 23.40 0.46 15.52
N ARG A 424 23.28 0.69 16.84
CA ARG A 424 23.61 1.96 17.48
C ARG A 424 25.11 2.16 17.63
N GLU A 425 25.54 3.36 18.02
CA GLU A 425 26.95 3.71 18.27
C GLU A 425 27.61 2.84 19.35
N ASP A 426 26.84 2.32 20.33
CA ASP A 426 27.33 1.41 21.37
C ASP A 426 27.50 -0.05 20.87
N GLY A 427 27.24 -0.31 19.60
CA GLY A 427 27.38 -1.61 18.95
C GLY A 427 26.19 -2.58 19.19
N ARG A 428 25.10 -2.13 19.83
CA ARG A 428 23.90 -2.94 20.03
C ARG A 428 22.86 -2.67 18.94
N ASP A 429 22.22 -3.72 18.48
CA ASP A 429 21.09 -3.61 17.57
C ASP A 429 19.82 -3.21 18.33
N ILE A 430 19.01 -2.39 17.67
CA ILE A 430 17.65 -2.05 18.10
C ILE A 430 16.68 -2.15 16.92
N LEU A 431 15.41 -2.43 17.24
CA LEU A 431 14.31 -2.26 16.30
C LEU A 431 13.60 -0.94 16.59
N VAL A 432 13.62 -0.02 15.61
CA VAL A 432 12.87 1.22 15.69
C VAL A 432 11.56 1.05 14.94
N VAL A 433 10.44 1.34 15.61
CA VAL A 433 9.10 1.15 15.07
C VAL A 433 8.21 2.34 15.39
N GLY A 434 7.46 2.80 14.42
CA GLY A 434 6.45 3.85 14.56
C GLY A 434 5.05 3.31 14.31
N GLN A 435 4.04 3.93 14.90
CA GLN A 435 2.64 3.51 14.83
C GLN A 435 1.73 4.68 14.47
N LYS A 436 0.57 4.40 13.90
CA LYS A 436 -0.49 5.39 13.65
C LYS A 436 -0.89 6.18 14.91
N SER A 437 -0.59 5.69 16.11
CA SER A 437 -0.79 6.39 17.39
C SER A 437 0.10 7.62 17.60
N GLY A 438 1.04 7.91 16.69
CA GLY A 438 2.04 8.96 16.86
C GLY A 438 3.15 8.60 17.83
N MET A 439 3.24 7.36 18.24
CA MET A 439 4.32 6.82 19.08
C MET A 439 5.43 6.22 18.23
N VAL A 440 6.65 6.38 18.67
CA VAL A 440 7.86 5.69 18.19
C VAL A 440 8.47 4.93 19.37
N TRP A 441 8.88 3.68 19.13
CA TRP A 441 9.56 2.85 20.12
C TRP A 441 10.90 2.36 19.57
N ALA A 442 11.86 2.16 20.48
CA ALA A 442 12.98 1.27 20.26
C ALA A 442 12.81 0.02 21.09
N LEU A 443 12.87 -1.13 20.43
CA LEU A 443 12.73 -2.45 21.03
C LEU A 443 14.08 -3.17 21.02
N ASP A 444 14.35 -3.96 22.07
CA ASP A 444 15.55 -4.78 22.17
C ASP A 444 15.29 -6.15 21.51
N PRO A 445 15.90 -6.48 20.36
CA PRO A 445 15.68 -7.75 19.67
C PRO A 445 16.30 -8.95 20.43
N ASP A 446 17.25 -8.72 21.35
CA ASP A 446 17.88 -9.74 22.19
C ASP A 446 17.11 -10.02 23.50
N ALA A 447 16.14 -9.16 23.82
CA ALA A 447 15.33 -9.25 25.02
C ALA A 447 13.82 -9.32 24.69
N ASP A 448 13.45 -10.13 23.70
CA ASP A 448 12.07 -10.43 23.29
C ASP A 448 11.22 -9.17 23.00
N GLY A 449 11.84 -8.14 22.41
CA GLY A 449 11.17 -6.91 22.07
C GLY A 449 10.89 -5.98 23.25
N ASN A 450 11.62 -6.10 24.36
CA ASN A 450 11.50 -5.18 25.49
C ASN A 450 11.78 -3.73 25.06
N VAL A 451 10.95 -2.80 25.55
CA VAL A 451 11.07 -1.37 25.21
C VAL A 451 12.32 -0.78 25.86
N LEU A 452 13.20 -0.22 25.05
CA LEU A 452 14.36 0.55 25.48
C LEU A 452 14.01 2.02 25.75
N TRP A 453 13.27 2.62 24.82
CA TRP A 453 12.69 3.95 24.94
C TRP A 453 11.42 4.06 24.09
N SER A 454 10.59 5.07 24.39
CA SER A 454 9.43 5.41 23.58
C SER A 454 9.20 6.92 23.59
N THR A 455 8.81 7.47 22.44
CA THR A 455 8.62 8.91 22.27
C THR A 455 7.37 9.19 21.45
N ARG A 456 6.56 10.14 21.89
CA ARG A 456 5.40 10.61 21.15
C ARG A 456 5.79 11.78 20.27
N VAL A 457 5.51 11.68 18.96
CA VAL A 457 5.75 12.76 17.97
C VAL A 457 4.45 13.39 17.47
N GLY A 458 3.29 12.80 17.79
CA GLY A 458 2.00 13.30 17.36
C GLY A 458 0.83 12.78 18.15
N LYS A 459 -0.38 13.25 17.80
CA LYS A 459 -1.66 12.80 18.37
C LYS A 459 -2.02 11.39 17.93
N GLY A 460 -1.83 11.11 16.64
CA GLY A 460 -2.25 9.87 16.00
C GLY A 460 -3.72 9.84 15.59
N SER A 461 -4.03 9.04 14.58
CA SER A 461 -5.37 8.72 14.10
C SER A 461 -5.33 7.53 13.16
N ALA A 462 -6.48 7.05 12.69
CA ALA A 462 -6.58 5.95 11.71
C ALA A 462 -5.82 6.21 10.38
N LEU A 463 -5.63 7.46 10.00
CA LEU A 463 -4.82 7.89 8.84
C LEU A 463 -3.67 8.82 9.25
N GLY A 464 -3.28 8.79 10.52
CA GLY A 464 -2.32 9.69 11.11
C GLY A 464 -1.16 9.01 11.81
N GLY A 465 -0.42 9.77 12.60
CA GLY A 465 0.78 9.28 13.25
C GLY A 465 1.85 8.85 12.23
N ILE A 466 2.60 7.79 12.55
CA ILE A 466 3.58 7.18 11.63
C ILE A 466 2.84 6.13 10.81
N HIS A 467 2.51 6.46 9.57
CA HIS A 467 1.62 5.63 8.74
C HIS A 467 2.40 4.63 7.87
N TRP A 468 3.32 5.12 7.01
CA TRP A 468 3.96 4.26 6.02
C TRP A 468 5.41 3.92 6.32
N GLY A 469 6.14 4.78 7.03
CA GLY A 469 7.53 4.47 7.31
C GLY A 469 8.32 5.59 7.95
N MET A 470 9.51 5.20 8.36
CA MET A 470 10.58 6.02 8.88
C MET A 470 11.86 5.72 8.12
N ALA A 471 12.93 6.50 8.37
CA ALA A 471 14.27 6.18 7.91
C ALA A 471 15.27 6.36 9.05
N SER A 472 16.47 5.77 8.91
CA SER A 472 17.54 5.93 9.90
C SER A 472 18.92 5.89 9.24
N ASP A 473 19.79 6.82 9.62
CA ASP A 473 21.19 6.90 9.19
C ASP A 473 22.18 6.24 10.18
N GLY A 474 21.65 5.56 11.21
CA GLY A 474 22.43 4.96 12.28
C GLY A 474 22.70 5.87 13.48
N HIS A 475 22.37 7.17 13.40
CA HIS A 475 22.45 8.15 14.47
C HIS A 475 21.05 8.61 14.89
N PHE A 476 20.20 8.90 13.92
CA PHE A 476 18.83 9.36 14.13
C PHE A 476 17.82 8.45 13.45
N ALA A 477 16.59 8.47 13.98
CA ALA A 477 15.41 7.96 13.32
C ALA A 477 14.58 9.16 12.83
N TYR A 478 14.24 9.19 11.53
CA TYR A 478 13.47 10.24 10.90
C TYR A 478 12.03 9.80 10.75
N ALA A 479 11.13 10.38 11.53
CA ALA A 479 9.72 10.01 11.61
C ALA A 479 8.85 11.01 10.85
N ALA A 480 8.19 10.56 9.78
CA ALA A 480 7.17 11.32 9.07
C ALA A 480 5.83 11.16 9.78
N ASN A 481 5.34 12.23 10.41
CA ASN A 481 4.08 12.24 11.15
C ASN A 481 2.97 12.93 10.36
N ALA A 482 1.90 12.18 10.08
CA ALA A 482 0.78 12.68 9.30
C ALA A 482 -0.24 13.46 10.15
N ASP A 483 -0.59 12.95 11.32
CA ASP A 483 -1.61 13.52 12.22
C ASP A 483 -2.85 14.08 11.50
N ARG A 484 -3.35 13.34 10.50
CA ARG A 484 -4.59 13.70 9.78
C ARG A 484 -5.78 13.58 10.72
N ASP A 485 -6.76 14.45 10.53
CA ASP A 485 -8.04 14.37 11.22
C ASP A 485 -8.90 13.22 10.64
N ALA A 486 -8.60 12.00 11.08
CA ALA A 486 -9.31 10.76 10.74
C ALA A 486 -9.54 9.93 12.01
N VAL A 487 -10.04 10.59 13.04
CA VAL A 487 -10.23 10.01 14.37
C VAL A 487 -11.50 9.16 14.39
N VAL A 488 -11.36 7.85 14.62
CA VAL A 488 -12.47 6.91 14.85
C VAL A 488 -12.89 6.93 16.32
N VAL A 489 -11.91 6.75 17.20
CA VAL A 489 -12.04 6.88 18.66
C VAL A 489 -10.88 7.76 19.12
N ASP A 490 -11.18 8.89 19.74
CA ASP A 490 -10.15 9.80 20.26
C ASP A 490 -9.60 9.27 21.59
N VAL A 491 -8.44 8.63 21.51
CA VAL A 491 -7.73 8.07 22.67
C VAL A 491 -6.76 9.07 23.31
N HIS A 492 -6.55 10.24 22.65
CA HIS A 492 -5.65 11.29 23.10
C HIS A 492 -6.29 12.68 22.95
N PRO A 493 -7.44 12.95 23.63
CA PRO A 493 -8.21 14.20 23.43
C PRO A 493 -7.45 15.45 23.85
N ASP A 494 -6.47 15.33 24.75
CA ASP A 494 -5.65 16.44 25.25
C ASP A 494 -4.39 16.68 24.41
N GLN A 495 -4.16 15.91 23.34
CA GLN A 495 -3.04 16.09 22.41
C GLN A 495 -3.46 16.92 21.21
N GLU A 496 -2.62 17.84 20.80
CA GLU A 496 -2.79 18.56 19.53
C GLU A 496 -2.10 17.80 18.38
N ALA A 497 -2.67 17.92 17.18
CA ALA A 497 -2.05 17.39 15.98
C ALA A 497 -0.76 18.16 15.66
N ALA A 498 0.32 17.44 15.39
CA ALA A 498 1.64 17.99 15.12
C ALA A 498 2.27 17.38 13.85
N PRO A 499 1.63 17.54 12.66
CA PRO A 499 2.14 16.97 11.42
C PRO A 499 3.49 17.58 11.04
N GLY A 500 4.41 16.73 10.55
CA GLY A 500 5.74 17.16 10.16
C GLY A 500 6.77 16.03 10.13
N LEU A 501 8.03 16.40 10.02
CA LEU A 501 9.17 15.48 10.09
C LEU A 501 9.93 15.70 11.40
N TYR A 502 10.30 14.59 12.06
CA TYR A 502 10.99 14.58 13.34
C TYR A 502 12.26 13.75 13.26
N ALA A 503 13.34 14.22 13.88
CA ALA A 503 14.53 13.42 14.11
C ALA A 503 14.63 13.05 15.58
N LEU A 504 14.78 11.76 15.86
CA LEU A 504 14.91 11.20 17.20
C LEU A 504 16.31 10.58 17.34
N ASP A 505 16.97 10.86 18.44
CA ASP A 505 18.25 10.25 18.81
C ASP A 505 18.06 8.74 19.08
N LEU A 506 18.81 7.88 18.42
CA LEU A 506 18.66 6.43 18.55
C LEU A 506 19.09 5.89 19.94
N MET A 507 19.93 6.62 20.68
CA MET A 507 20.38 6.20 21.99
C MET A 507 19.34 6.48 23.08
N THR A 508 18.65 7.63 22.98
CA THR A 508 17.79 8.15 24.06
C THR A 508 16.31 8.20 23.69
N GLY A 509 15.98 8.30 22.39
CA GLY A 509 14.64 8.58 21.88
C GLY A 509 14.25 10.06 21.96
N ASP A 510 15.15 10.95 22.37
CA ASP A 510 14.86 12.38 22.44
C ASP A 510 14.66 12.97 21.03
N ILE A 511 13.69 13.89 20.91
CA ILE A 511 13.50 14.67 19.67
C ILE A 511 14.64 15.69 19.59
N VAL A 512 15.51 15.53 18.59
CA VAL A 512 16.66 16.43 18.36
C VAL A 512 16.21 17.68 17.62
N TRP A 513 15.36 17.50 16.59
CA TRP A 513 14.71 18.59 15.88
C TRP A 513 13.35 18.15 15.32
N SER A 514 12.52 19.13 14.99
CA SER A 514 11.26 18.92 14.28
C SER A 514 11.10 19.98 13.21
N ALA A 515 10.57 19.57 12.05
CA ALA A 515 10.20 20.43 10.92
C ALA A 515 8.68 20.30 10.71
N PRO A 516 7.86 21.23 11.24
CA PRO A 516 6.41 21.23 11.02
C PRO A 516 6.07 21.31 9.54
N ALA A 517 5.05 20.57 9.11
CA ALA A 517 4.59 20.64 7.72
C ALA A 517 4.07 22.06 7.38
N PRO A 518 4.53 22.69 6.27
CA PRO A 518 4.08 24.03 5.87
C PRO A 518 2.57 24.06 5.59
N ARG A 519 1.86 25.04 6.15
CA ARG A 519 0.40 25.12 6.04
C ARG A 519 -0.07 25.98 4.86
N ASP A 520 0.71 26.92 4.42
CA ASP A 520 0.44 27.88 3.34
C ASP A 520 0.35 27.22 1.96
N THR A 521 0.94 26.05 1.78
CA THR A 521 0.89 25.26 0.54
C THR A 521 -0.50 24.70 0.21
N CYS A 522 -1.42 24.65 1.19
CA CYS A 522 -2.74 24.05 1.07
C CYS A 522 -3.91 25.06 0.96
N GLU A 523 -3.68 26.38 1.00
CA GLU A 523 -4.72 27.38 1.23
C GLU A 523 -5.90 27.36 0.24
N GLU A 524 -5.75 26.83 -0.98
CA GLU A 524 -6.83 26.78 -1.98
C GLU A 524 -6.94 25.41 -2.70
N ARG A 525 -6.25 24.37 -2.23
CA ARG A 525 -6.19 23.08 -2.91
C ARG A 525 -7.10 22.04 -2.25
N GLN A 526 -8.14 21.61 -2.96
CA GLN A 526 -8.99 20.53 -2.48
C GLN A 526 -8.19 19.20 -2.37
N GLY A 527 -8.35 18.49 -1.25
CA GLY A 527 -7.62 17.25 -0.99
C GLY A 527 -6.18 17.45 -0.53
N CYS A 528 -5.76 18.72 -0.33
CA CYS A 528 -4.47 19.05 0.21
C CYS A 528 -4.48 18.98 1.74
N TYR A 529 -3.44 18.35 2.30
CA TYR A 529 -3.22 18.30 3.75
C TYR A 529 -1.77 18.67 4.05
N PRO A 530 -1.51 19.63 4.95
CA PRO A 530 -0.16 19.97 5.35
C PRO A 530 0.37 18.93 6.33
N ALA A 531 0.85 17.79 5.81
CA ALA A 531 1.26 16.64 6.59
C ALA A 531 2.30 15.79 5.84
N ASN A 532 3.13 15.06 6.57
CA ASN A 532 4.08 14.08 6.04
C ASN A 532 3.60 12.66 6.42
N SER A 533 3.30 11.84 5.43
CA SER A 533 2.82 10.46 5.62
C SER A 533 3.70 9.44 4.91
N ALA A 534 4.24 9.81 3.74
CA ALA A 534 5.12 8.95 2.96
C ALA A 534 6.41 8.59 3.72
N ALA A 535 6.90 7.36 3.52
CA ALA A 535 8.15 6.92 4.11
C ALA A 535 9.33 7.78 3.61
N PRO A 536 10.11 8.43 4.49
CA PRO A 536 11.25 9.22 4.08
C PRO A 536 12.40 8.34 3.58
N THR A 537 13.33 8.95 2.88
CA THR A 537 14.60 8.32 2.48
C THR A 537 15.75 9.25 2.88
N VAL A 538 16.78 8.71 3.51
CA VAL A 538 17.93 9.48 4.01
C VAL A 538 19.20 9.12 3.25
N ILE A 539 19.97 10.14 2.89
CA ILE A 539 21.37 10.05 2.43
C ILE A 539 22.26 10.79 3.42
N PRO A 540 23.59 10.63 3.39
CA PRO A 540 24.47 11.39 4.26
C PRO A 540 24.22 12.90 4.17
N GLY A 541 23.75 13.48 5.30
CA GLY A 541 23.48 14.91 5.47
C GLY A 541 22.12 15.41 5.00
N ALA A 542 21.28 14.61 4.34
CA ALA A 542 19.94 15.02 3.93
C ALA A 542 18.89 13.92 4.03
N VAL A 543 17.66 14.29 4.46
CA VAL A 543 16.49 13.41 4.45
C VAL A 543 15.43 13.96 3.50
N PHE A 544 14.95 13.12 2.58
CA PHE A 544 13.93 13.45 1.61
C PHE A 544 12.57 12.93 2.11
N ALA A 545 11.58 13.80 2.13
CA ALA A 545 10.23 13.46 2.55
C ALA A 545 9.17 14.08 1.65
N GLY A 546 8.19 13.28 1.25
CA GLY A 546 7.02 13.73 0.51
C GLY A 546 5.92 14.23 1.44
N GLY A 547 5.17 15.22 0.98
CA GLY A 547 4.03 15.80 1.69
C GLY A 547 2.68 15.44 1.06
N LEU A 548 1.63 15.38 1.87
CA LEU A 548 0.26 15.27 1.39
C LEU A 548 -0.22 16.57 0.72
N ASP A 549 0.54 17.65 0.85
CA ASP A 549 0.40 18.89 0.09
C ASP A 549 0.93 18.78 -1.36
N GLY A 550 1.56 17.65 -1.70
CA GLY A 550 2.13 17.37 -3.02
C GLY A 550 3.53 17.94 -3.23
N HIS A 551 4.18 18.41 -2.18
CA HIS A 551 5.57 18.83 -2.24
C HIS A 551 6.53 17.68 -1.90
N ILE A 552 7.63 17.59 -2.64
CA ILE A 552 8.79 16.80 -2.24
C ILE A 552 9.84 17.76 -1.67
N ARG A 553 10.37 17.44 -0.48
CA ARG A 553 11.36 18.29 0.21
C ARG A 553 12.56 17.48 0.65
N ALA A 554 13.73 18.12 0.59
CA ALA A 554 14.94 17.63 1.24
C ALA A 554 15.24 18.51 2.46
N TYR A 555 15.51 17.87 3.59
CA TYR A 555 15.81 18.52 4.86
C TYR A 555 17.22 18.17 5.30
N SER A 556 17.92 19.12 5.93
CA SER A 556 19.21 18.87 6.58
C SER A 556 19.03 17.87 7.75
N THR A 557 19.86 16.84 7.80
CA THR A 557 19.83 15.88 8.92
C THR A 557 20.25 16.50 10.25
N SER A 558 21.01 17.61 10.22
CA SER A 558 21.56 18.25 11.43
C SER A 558 20.55 19.12 12.18
N ASP A 559 19.61 19.77 11.48
CA ASP A 559 18.74 20.79 12.06
C ASP A 559 17.32 20.87 11.46
N GLY A 560 17.00 20.02 10.47
CA GLY A 560 15.69 19.98 9.83
C GLY A 560 15.39 21.17 8.91
N GLN A 561 16.38 22.01 8.56
CA GLN A 561 16.17 23.08 7.59
C GLN A 561 15.91 22.52 6.19
N ILE A 562 14.98 23.14 5.44
CA ILE A 562 14.67 22.76 4.07
C ILE A 562 15.84 23.19 3.16
N LEU A 563 16.46 22.22 2.50
CA LEU A 563 17.53 22.40 1.53
C LEU A 563 17.00 22.55 0.11
N TRP A 564 15.87 21.93 -0.18
CA TRP A 564 15.21 21.92 -1.49
C TRP A 564 13.71 21.61 -1.31
N ASP A 565 12.87 22.27 -2.12
CA ASP A 565 11.41 22.12 -2.12
C ASP A 565 10.89 22.21 -3.55
N PHE A 566 10.04 21.27 -3.96
CA PHE A 566 9.44 21.24 -5.29
C PHE A 566 7.95 20.88 -5.21
N ASP A 567 7.09 21.74 -5.77
CA ASP A 567 5.66 21.51 -5.91
C ASP A 567 5.37 20.60 -7.11
N THR A 568 4.89 19.39 -6.85
CA THR A 568 4.57 18.41 -7.90
C THR A 568 3.13 18.51 -8.41
N VAL A 569 2.25 19.34 -7.78
CA VAL A 569 0.81 19.45 -8.12
C VAL A 569 0.61 20.34 -9.35
N GLN A 570 1.11 19.89 -10.48
CA GLN A 570 0.99 20.55 -11.78
C GLN A 570 0.93 19.54 -12.91
N GLU A 571 0.64 19.97 -14.14
CA GLU A 571 0.72 19.15 -15.35
C GLU A 571 2.14 19.13 -15.87
N PHE A 572 2.58 17.96 -16.38
CA PHE A 572 3.91 17.76 -16.92
C PHE A 572 3.87 17.14 -18.31
N GLU A 573 4.81 17.55 -19.16
CA GLU A 573 5.18 16.78 -20.35
C GLU A 573 5.83 15.47 -19.92
N THR A 574 5.48 14.35 -20.55
CA THR A 574 5.91 13.03 -20.11
C THR A 574 6.68 12.28 -21.20
N SER A 575 7.64 11.46 -20.77
CA SER A 575 8.46 10.63 -21.67
C SER A 575 7.64 9.60 -22.45
N ASN A 576 6.50 9.16 -21.91
CA ASN A 576 5.63 8.18 -22.56
C ASN A 576 4.44 8.80 -23.32
N GLY A 577 4.34 10.13 -23.40
CA GLY A 577 3.31 10.84 -24.15
C GLY A 577 1.90 10.75 -23.58
N ILE A 578 1.72 10.17 -22.39
CA ILE A 578 0.45 10.16 -21.65
C ILE A 578 0.34 11.46 -20.86
N ARG A 579 -0.87 12.01 -20.77
CA ARG A 579 -1.11 13.22 -19.96
C ARG A 579 -0.82 12.93 -18.49
N GLY A 580 0.10 13.70 -17.89
CA GLY A 580 0.53 13.56 -16.52
C GLY A 580 0.14 14.76 -15.65
N LYS A 581 -0.34 14.47 -14.44
CA LYS A 581 -0.60 15.46 -13.40
C LYS A 581 -0.14 14.91 -12.05
N GLY A 582 0.60 15.71 -11.32
CA GLY A 582 1.02 15.36 -9.97
C GLY A 582 -0.05 15.60 -8.92
N GLY A 583 0.14 15.00 -7.76
CA GLY A 583 -0.77 15.04 -6.62
C GLY A 583 -0.05 14.87 -5.28
N SER A 584 -0.77 14.45 -4.26
CA SER A 584 -0.19 14.16 -2.95
C SER A 584 0.88 13.08 -3.03
N ILE A 585 1.93 13.20 -2.23
CA ILE A 585 2.97 12.18 -2.10
C ILE A 585 2.71 11.43 -0.80
N ASP A 586 2.31 10.15 -0.94
CA ASP A 586 1.98 9.26 0.18
C ASP A 586 2.51 7.84 -0.11
N GLY A 587 2.48 6.96 0.90
CA GLY A 587 2.92 5.58 0.76
C GLY A 587 4.44 5.43 0.59
N PRO A 588 4.94 5.04 -0.60
CA PRO A 588 6.31 4.57 -0.77
C PRO A 588 7.40 5.64 -0.56
N GLY A 589 7.09 6.93 -0.75
CA GLY A 589 8.07 8.00 -0.67
C GLY A 589 9.18 7.94 -1.75
N PRO A 590 10.17 8.85 -1.68
CA PRO A 590 11.20 8.98 -2.71
C PRO A 590 12.22 7.82 -2.71
N VAL A 591 12.90 7.63 -3.85
CA VAL A 591 14.09 6.78 -3.99
C VAL A 591 15.22 7.63 -4.51
N ILE A 592 16.40 7.51 -3.89
CA ILE A 592 17.63 8.19 -4.32
C ILE A 592 18.62 7.12 -4.77
N ALA A 593 19.07 7.19 -6.02
CA ALA A 593 20.01 6.21 -6.57
C ALA A 593 20.73 6.78 -7.79
N ASN A 594 22.02 6.55 -7.90
CA ASN A 594 22.84 6.89 -9.07
C ASN A 594 22.76 8.39 -9.47
N GLY A 595 22.66 9.30 -8.48
CA GLY A 595 22.52 10.75 -8.72
C GLY A 595 21.11 11.22 -9.06
N LEU A 596 20.12 10.31 -9.07
CA LEU A 596 18.73 10.58 -9.40
C LEU A 596 17.82 10.48 -8.18
N VAL A 597 16.76 11.30 -8.17
CA VAL A 597 15.69 11.27 -7.18
C VAL A 597 14.38 10.92 -7.87
N PHE A 598 13.82 9.74 -7.57
CA PHE A 598 12.57 9.23 -8.11
C PHE A 598 11.44 9.53 -7.13
N VAL A 599 10.37 10.18 -7.58
CA VAL A 599 9.26 10.63 -6.75
C VAL A 599 7.94 10.22 -7.38
N ASN A 600 7.18 9.36 -6.70
CA ASN A 600 5.79 9.11 -7.06
C ASN A 600 4.93 10.29 -6.62
N SER A 601 4.15 10.85 -7.55
CA SER A 601 3.28 11.99 -7.29
C SER A 601 1.85 11.70 -7.72
N GLY A 602 1.00 11.45 -6.74
CA GLY A 602 -0.41 11.12 -6.86
C GLY A 602 -0.84 10.04 -5.87
N TYR A 603 -1.79 10.38 -4.96
CA TYR A 603 -2.37 9.41 -4.04
C TYR A 603 -3.78 9.86 -3.62
N GLY A 604 -4.79 9.49 -4.45
CA GLY A 604 -6.16 9.96 -4.28
C GLY A 604 -7.06 9.12 -3.38
N GLN A 605 -6.58 8.01 -2.81
CA GLN A 605 -7.41 6.97 -2.18
C GLN A 605 -8.23 7.46 -0.98
N PHE A 606 -7.65 8.27 -0.10
CA PHE A 606 -8.32 8.75 1.11
C PHE A 606 -8.68 10.23 1.03
N GLY A 607 -9.01 10.71 -0.17
CA GLY A 607 -9.40 12.10 -0.41
C GLY A 607 -8.23 13.07 -0.53
N GLN A 608 -6.99 12.57 -0.66
CA GLN A 608 -5.83 13.39 -1.03
C GLN A 608 -5.90 13.80 -2.51
N ILE A 609 -4.96 14.65 -2.94
CA ILE A 609 -4.87 15.10 -4.33
C ILE A 609 -4.48 13.91 -5.23
N PRO A 610 -5.34 13.49 -6.18
CA PRO A 610 -5.00 12.42 -7.11
C PRO A 610 -3.93 12.87 -8.09
N GLY A 611 -3.15 11.93 -8.60
CA GLY A 611 -2.14 12.13 -9.62
C GLY A 611 -1.65 10.81 -10.18
N ASN A 612 -0.87 10.88 -11.25
CA ASN A 612 -0.45 9.69 -12.01
C ASN A 612 1.00 9.78 -12.49
N LEU A 613 1.92 10.36 -11.70
CA LEU A 613 3.28 10.62 -12.15
C LEU A 613 4.34 9.89 -11.33
N LEU A 614 5.36 9.41 -12.04
CA LEU A 614 6.72 9.25 -11.53
C LEU A 614 7.55 10.41 -12.09
N LEU A 615 8.12 11.22 -11.20
CA LEU A 615 9.00 12.34 -11.51
C LEU A 615 10.45 11.94 -11.20
N VAL A 616 11.37 12.29 -12.06
CA VAL A 616 12.79 12.00 -11.86
C VAL A 616 13.59 13.29 -11.94
N PHE A 617 14.29 13.57 -10.84
CA PHE A 617 15.14 14.75 -10.69
C PHE A 617 16.62 14.34 -10.67
N GLY A 618 17.46 15.24 -11.08
CA GLY A 618 18.92 15.10 -11.03
C GLY A 618 19.59 16.45 -11.22
N VAL A 619 20.91 16.47 -11.11
CA VAL A 619 21.69 17.68 -11.44
C VAL A 619 21.92 17.67 -12.95
N PRO A 620 21.49 18.73 -13.68
CA PRO A 620 21.74 18.79 -15.11
C PRO A 620 23.23 18.74 -15.43
N ASP A 621 23.60 18.02 -16.49
CA ASP A 621 24.97 18.09 -17.04
C ASP A 621 25.26 19.52 -17.50
N ASN A 622 26.38 20.11 -17.04
CA ASN A 622 26.86 21.45 -17.43
C ASN A 622 27.38 21.49 -18.85
#